data_c64fcf04a7c9803cf35847fc29d18756
#
_entry.id   c64fcf04a7c9803cf35847fc29d18756
#
_cell.length_a   1.000
_cell.length_b   1.000
_cell.length_c   1.000
_cell.angle_alpha   90.00
_cell.angle_beta   90.00
_cell.angle_gamma   90.00
#
_symmetry.space_group_name_H-M   'P 1'
#
loop_
_entity.id
_entity.type
_entity.pdbx_description
1 polymer ?
#
loop_
_entity_poly.entity_id
_entity_poly.type
_entity_poly.pdbx_seq_one_letter_code
_entity_poly.pdbx_strand_id
1 'polypeptide(L)'
;MLYVSDINQLVEIDLEAGKVSNTWTAEDAKFLNDLAVDGSGNIYVSDMLGNTIYRLENNEFAAWLQDESLQHPNGLSVDGANLLVAPWGKDLQDDFTTKVPGHLLSVDLAGKKISTLGSGEPVGNLDGLEPDGNGAWFVTDWMAGGLFRISSAGDAELLLDMNQGSADLGVIGGESTVLVPMMMDNKVIALSVK
;
A
#
# COMPACT_ATOMS: atom_id res chain seq x y z
N MET A 1 -14.17 11.12 8.42
CA MET A 1 -14.62 9.86 7.80
C MET A 1 -13.45 8.87 7.84
N LEU A 2 -13.72 7.58 7.93
CA LEU A 2 -12.75 6.49 7.77
C LEU A 2 -13.16 5.69 6.53
N TYR A 3 -12.20 5.31 5.70
CA TYR A 3 -12.40 4.42 4.56
C TYR A 3 -11.71 3.09 4.82
N VAL A 4 -12.36 2.00 4.41
CA VAL A 4 -11.87 0.62 4.59
C VAL A 4 -12.13 -0.16 3.31
N SER A 5 -11.12 -0.84 2.81
CA SER A 5 -11.25 -1.82 1.73
C SER A 5 -11.66 -3.18 2.31
N ASP A 6 -12.54 -3.90 1.62
CA ASP A 6 -12.98 -5.25 2.00
C ASP A 6 -13.27 -6.09 0.75
N ILE A 7 -12.31 -6.93 0.37
CA ILE A 7 -12.33 -7.84 -0.78
C ILE A 7 -12.68 -7.15 -2.11
N ASN A 8 -13.93 -6.75 -2.31
CA ASN A 8 -14.41 -6.05 -3.51
C ASN A 8 -15.25 -4.81 -3.17
N GLN A 9 -15.18 -4.33 -1.94
CA GLN A 9 -15.94 -3.18 -1.47
C GLN A 9 -15.01 -2.11 -0.89
N LEU A 10 -15.36 -0.85 -1.12
CA LEU A 10 -14.86 0.29 -0.38
C LEU A 10 -15.97 0.79 0.55
N VAL A 11 -15.70 0.82 1.84
CA VAL A 11 -16.65 1.18 2.89
C VAL A 11 -16.26 2.51 3.51
N GLU A 12 -17.21 3.44 3.60
CA GLU A 12 -17.06 4.70 4.32
C GLU A 12 -17.76 4.61 5.67
N ILE A 13 -17.05 5.01 6.73
CA ILE A 13 -17.54 5.00 8.10
C ILE A 13 -17.54 6.42 8.66
N ASP A 14 -18.70 6.86 9.12
CA ASP A 14 -18.83 8.07 9.91
C ASP A 14 -18.36 7.78 11.35
N LEU A 15 -17.21 8.33 11.74
CA LEU A 15 -16.62 8.11 13.06
C LEU A 15 -17.41 8.77 14.19
N GLU A 16 -18.12 9.88 13.92
CA GLU A 16 -18.94 10.56 14.93
C GLU A 16 -20.22 9.79 15.19
N ALA A 17 -20.87 9.30 14.12
CA ALA A 17 -22.09 8.51 14.22
C ALA A 17 -21.82 7.04 14.56
N GLY A 18 -20.58 6.56 14.42
CA GLY A 18 -20.17 5.16 14.65
C GLY A 18 -20.88 4.17 13.72
N LYS A 19 -21.10 4.54 12.46
CA LYS A 19 -21.84 3.71 11.49
C LYS A 19 -21.29 3.84 10.08
N VAL A 20 -21.53 2.80 9.26
CA VAL A 20 -21.29 2.85 7.82
C VAL A 20 -22.22 3.90 7.19
N SER A 21 -21.63 4.83 6.44
CA SER A 21 -22.34 5.88 5.70
C SER A 21 -22.50 5.54 4.22
N ASN A 22 -21.52 4.87 3.63
CA ASN A 22 -21.55 4.46 2.23
C ASN A 22 -20.80 3.15 2.01
N THR A 23 -21.15 2.46 0.91
CA THR A 23 -20.44 1.29 0.41
C THR A 23 -20.48 1.31 -1.11
N TRP A 24 -19.33 1.18 -1.74
CA TRP A 24 -19.17 1.04 -3.18
C TRP A 24 -18.62 -0.35 -3.49
N THR A 25 -19.20 -1.02 -4.46
CA THR A 25 -18.75 -2.36 -4.90
C THR A 25 -18.03 -2.24 -6.24
N ALA A 26 -16.86 -2.86 -6.35
CA ALA A 26 -16.14 -3.08 -7.59
C ALA A 26 -16.35 -4.54 -8.01
N GLU A 27 -17.30 -4.79 -8.92
CA GLU A 27 -17.73 -6.15 -9.29
C GLU A 27 -16.58 -7.01 -9.88
N ASP A 28 -15.61 -6.36 -10.55
CA ASP A 28 -14.47 -7.03 -11.18
C ASP A 28 -13.24 -7.11 -10.26
N ALA A 29 -13.27 -6.49 -9.09
CA ALA A 29 -12.17 -6.57 -8.14
C ALA A 29 -12.02 -7.98 -7.57
N LYS A 30 -10.77 -8.40 -7.40
CA LYS A 30 -10.44 -9.73 -6.89
C LYS A 30 -9.98 -9.70 -5.44
N PHE A 31 -9.22 -8.67 -5.06
CA PHE A 31 -8.70 -8.52 -3.71
C PHE A 31 -8.27 -7.06 -3.48
N LEU A 32 -9.24 -6.21 -3.15
CA LEU A 32 -8.95 -4.85 -2.70
C LEU A 32 -8.15 -4.92 -1.40
N ASN A 33 -7.06 -4.15 -1.35
CA ASN A 33 -6.12 -4.21 -0.24
C ASN A 33 -5.96 -2.84 0.41
N ASP A 34 -4.97 -2.07 0.05
CA ASP A 34 -4.67 -0.79 0.68
C ASP A 34 -5.32 0.39 -0.06
N LEU A 35 -5.35 1.54 0.61
CA LEU A 35 -5.92 2.77 0.06
C LEU A 35 -5.10 4.01 0.43
N ALA A 36 -5.07 4.97 -0.50
CA ALA A 36 -4.46 6.29 -0.30
C ALA A 36 -5.40 7.40 -0.76
N VAL A 37 -5.29 8.58 -0.13
CA VAL A 37 -6.14 9.75 -0.44
C VAL A 37 -5.27 10.89 -0.96
N ASP A 38 -5.64 11.47 -2.11
CA ASP A 38 -4.93 12.63 -2.65
C ASP A 38 -5.42 13.96 -2.05
N GLY A 39 -4.70 15.05 -2.36
CA GLY A 39 -5.04 16.39 -1.88
C GLY A 39 -6.38 16.95 -2.38
N SER A 40 -7.01 16.31 -3.35
CA SER A 40 -8.35 16.64 -3.87
C SER A 40 -9.45 15.81 -3.22
N GLY A 41 -9.09 14.82 -2.39
CA GLY A 41 -10.01 13.91 -1.73
C GLY A 41 -10.40 12.69 -2.56
N ASN A 42 -9.72 12.43 -3.68
CA ASN A 42 -9.90 11.18 -4.40
C ASN A 42 -9.23 10.04 -3.64
N ILE A 43 -9.87 8.88 -3.61
CA ILE A 43 -9.37 7.69 -2.91
C ILE A 43 -8.92 6.67 -3.94
N TYR A 44 -7.69 6.24 -3.85
CA TYR A 44 -7.11 5.18 -4.67
C TYR A 44 -7.07 3.90 -3.85
N VAL A 45 -7.46 2.78 -4.44
CA VAL A 45 -7.52 1.47 -3.77
C VAL A 45 -6.82 0.44 -4.64
N SER A 46 -5.85 -0.27 -4.09
CA SER A 46 -5.17 -1.36 -4.81
C SER A 46 -6.05 -2.61 -4.87
N ASP A 47 -6.07 -3.28 -6.02
CA ASP A 47 -6.56 -4.64 -6.19
C ASP A 47 -5.36 -5.53 -6.52
N MET A 48 -4.82 -6.16 -5.51
CA MET A 48 -3.59 -6.93 -5.58
C MET A 48 -3.67 -8.05 -6.62
N LEU A 49 -4.72 -8.84 -6.63
CA LEU A 49 -4.88 -9.98 -7.53
C LEU A 49 -5.41 -9.59 -8.91
N GLY A 50 -5.94 -8.37 -9.05
CA GLY A 50 -6.45 -7.82 -10.30
C GLY A 50 -5.42 -7.01 -11.09
N ASN A 51 -4.23 -6.74 -10.54
CA ASN A 51 -3.26 -5.78 -11.09
C ASN A 51 -3.94 -4.45 -11.46
N THR A 52 -4.81 -3.97 -10.56
CA THR A 52 -5.67 -2.81 -10.81
C THR A 52 -5.56 -1.83 -9.64
N ILE A 53 -5.62 -0.54 -9.94
CA ILE A 53 -5.89 0.51 -8.95
C ILE A 53 -7.28 1.05 -9.27
N TYR A 54 -8.18 0.98 -8.31
CA TYR A 54 -9.49 1.61 -8.35
C TYR A 54 -9.40 3.04 -7.81
N ARG A 55 -10.33 3.91 -8.23
CA ARG A 55 -10.43 5.27 -7.70
C ARG A 55 -11.88 5.62 -7.39
N LEU A 56 -12.09 6.18 -6.21
CA LEU A 56 -13.32 6.89 -5.88
C LEU A 56 -13.11 8.38 -6.14
N GLU A 57 -13.85 8.92 -7.10
CA GLU A 57 -13.87 10.33 -7.45
C GLU A 57 -15.31 10.75 -7.72
N ASN A 58 -15.77 11.89 -7.16
CA ASN A 58 -17.14 12.39 -7.35
C ASN A 58 -18.23 11.33 -7.08
N ASN A 59 -18.05 10.50 -6.07
CA ASN A 59 -18.94 9.39 -5.68
C ASN A 59 -19.03 8.24 -6.71
N GLU A 60 -18.13 8.17 -7.68
CA GLU A 60 -17.99 7.06 -8.61
C GLU A 60 -16.74 6.25 -8.27
N PHE A 61 -16.91 4.96 -8.00
CA PHE A 61 -15.83 4.02 -7.71
C PHE A 61 -15.62 3.09 -8.89
N ALA A 62 -14.50 3.25 -9.59
CA ALA A 62 -14.23 2.53 -10.84
C ALA A 62 -12.74 2.21 -11.00
N ALA A 63 -12.42 1.24 -11.86
CA ALA A 63 -11.04 0.96 -12.24
C ALA A 63 -10.40 2.20 -12.87
N TRP A 64 -9.34 2.71 -12.24
CA TRP A 64 -8.61 3.88 -12.69
C TRP A 64 -7.41 3.51 -13.56
N LEU A 65 -6.67 2.47 -13.16
CA LEU A 65 -5.50 1.95 -13.89
C LEU A 65 -5.44 0.43 -13.73
N GLN A 66 -5.36 -0.29 -14.84
CA GLN A 66 -5.13 -1.73 -14.86
C GLN A 66 -3.92 -2.03 -15.75
N ASP A 67 -2.87 -2.60 -15.18
CA ASP A 67 -1.62 -2.89 -15.87
C ASP A 67 -0.80 -3.95 -15.11
N GLU A 68 -0.28 -4.95 -15.82
CA GLU A 68 0.59 -5.99 -15.25
C GLU A 68 1.91 -5.41 -14.69
N SER A 69 2.32 -4.23 -15.14
CA SER A 69 3.50 -3.52 -14.61
C SER A 69 3.31 -3.04 -13.17
N LEU A 70 2.08 -3.06 -12.63
CA LEU A 70 1.80 -2.80 -11.21
C LEU A 70 2.32 -3.92 -10.30
N GLN A 71 2.54 -5.13 -10.84
CA GLN A 71 3.23 -6.24 -10.17
C GLN A 71 2.54 -6.70 -8.87
N HIS A 72 1.22 -6.86 -8.90
CA HIS A 72 0.39 -7.15 -7.74
C HIS A 72 0.46 -6.01 -6.70
N PRO A 73 -0.15 -4.84 -7.01
CA PRO A 73 -0.10 -3.65 -6.15
C PRO A 73 -0.72 -3.92 -4.79
N ASN A 74 -0.01 -3.60 -3.73
CA ASN A 74 -0.46 -3.73 -2.35
C ASN A 74 -0.44 -2.35 -1.70
N GLY A 75 0.57 -1.97 -0.93
CA GLY A 75 0.62 -0.68 -0.25
C GLY A 75 0.58 0.53 -1.20
N LEU A 76 -0.15 1.57 -0.80
CA LEU A 76 -0.32 2.81 -1.55
C LEU A 76 0.01 4.04 -0.69
N SER A 77 0.67 5.02 -1.28
CA SER A 77 0.88 6.33 -0.65
C SER A 77 0.89 7.44 -1.69
N VAL A 78 0.22 8.55 -1.42
CA VAL A 78 0.26 9.72 -2.33
C VAL A 78 1.44 10.61 -1.98
N ASP A 79 2.31 10.88 -2.96
CA ASP A 79 3.42 11.81 -2.86
C ASP A 79 3.30 12.90 -3.94
N GLY A 80 2.76 14.03 -3.57
CA GLY A 80 2.54 15.17 -4.47
C GLY A 80 1.65 14.82 -5.66
N ALA A 81 2.21 14.78 -6.88
CA ALA A 81 1.52 14.45 -8.11
C ALA A 81 1.61 12.95 -8.47
N ASN A 82 2.16 12.12 -7.59
CA ASN A 82 2.36 10.71 -7.83
C ASN A 82 1.64 9.86 -6.79
N LEU A 83 1.22 8.68 -7.22
CA LEU A 83 0.83 7.58 -6.35
C LEU A 83 2.01 6.61 -6.30
N LEU A 84 2.59 6.44 -5.12
CA LEU A 84 3.56 5.39 -4.87
C LEU A 84 2.85 4.09 -4.63
N VAL A 85 3.43 3.02 -5.14
CA VAL A 85 2.90 1.67 -5.02
C VAL A 85 4.00 0.76 -4.49
N ALA A 86 3.68 0.02 -3.43
CA ALA A 86 4.49 -1.07 -2.91
C ALA A 86 3.92 -2.40 -3.43
N PRO A 87 4.48 -2.96 -4.51
CA PRO A 87 3.94 -4.17 -5.10
C PRO A 87 4.45 -5.41 -4.37
N TRP A 88 3.62 -6.46 -4.40
CA TRP A 88 3.99 -7.77 -3.88
C TRP A 88 5.12 -8.43 -4.69
N GLY A 89 5.14 -8.21 -6.02
CA GLY A 89 6.17 -8.72 -6.92
C GLY A 89 5.62 -9.37 -8.18
N LYS A 90 6.48 -10.06 -8.94
CA LYS A 90 6.10 -10.69 -10.22
C LYS A 90 6.06 -12.21 -10.12
N ASP A 91 5.31 -12.81 -11.04
CA ASP A 91 5.16 -14.26 -11.14
C ASP A 91 4.68 -14.89 -9.82
N LEU A 92 3.54 -14.37 -9.32
CA LEU A 92 2.88 -14.85 -8.10
C LEU A 92 2.55 -16.34 -8.23
N GLN A 93 2.88 -17.10 -7.20
CA GLN A 93 2.63 -18.53 -7.10
C GLN A 93 1.40 -18.81 -6.21
N ASP A 94 0.90 -20.05 -6.24
CA ASP A 94 -0.28 -20.47 -5.46
C ASP A 94 -0.10 -20.31 -3.94
N ASP A 95 1.13 -20.32 -3.46
CA ASP A 95 1.50 -20.15 -2.05
C ASP A 95 1.81 -18.68 -1.69
N PHE A 96 1.47 -17.74 -2.56
CA PHE A 96 1.76 -16.33 -2.46
C PHE A 96 3.24 -15.94 -2.50
N THR A 97 4.15 -16.86 -2.75
CA THR A 97 5.53 -16.48 -3.08
C THR A 97 5.61 -15.86 -4.48
N THR A 98 6.67 -15.11 -4.78
CA THR A 98 6.92 -14.55 -6.11
C THR A 98 8.30 -14.95 -6.60
N LYS A 99 8.46 -15.08 -7.92
CA LYS A 99 9.80 -15.35 -8.49
C LYS A 99 10.69 -14.11 -8.47
N VAL A 100 10.08 -12.93 -8.58
CA VAL A 100 10.79 -11.65 -8.49
C VAL A 100 10.09 -10.80 -7.43
N PRO A 101 10.76 -10.53 -6.29
CA PRO A 101 10.21 -9.63 -5.28
C PRO A 101 9.94 -8.23 -5.82
N GLY A 102 9.04 -7.51 -5.15
CA GLY A 102 8.66 -6.16 -5.52
C GLY A 102 9.74 -5.11 -5.19
N HIS A 103 9.57 -3.94 -5.79
CA HIS A 103 10.29 -2.70 -5.48
C HIS A 103 9.32 -1.54 -5.68
N LEU A 104 9.54 -0.40 -5.04
CA LEU A 104 8.60 0.72 -5.14
C LEU A 104 8.43 1.21 -6.59
N LEU A 105 7.18 1.43 -6.95
CA LEU A 105 6.77 2.06 -8.20
C LEU A 105 6.19 3.44 -7.91
N SER A 106 6.23 4.30 -8.94
CA SER A 106 5.61 5.62 -8.94
C SER A 106 4.69 5.73 -10.14
N VAL A 107 3.44 6.11 -9.91
CA VAL A 107 2.42 6.31 -10.94
C VAL A 107 2.05 7.79 -10.98
N ASP A 108 2.28 8.46 -12.12
CA ASP A 108 1.85 9.84 -12.32
C ASP A 108 0.31 9.93 -12.29
N LEU A 109 -0.25 10.75 -11.40
CA LEU A 109 -1.69 10.82 -11.18
C LEU A 109 -2.45 11.39 -12.39
N ALA A 110 -1.81 12.24 -13.19
CA ALA A 110 -2.45 12.85 -14.36
C ALA A 110 -2.34 11.97 -15.61
N GLY A 111 -1.14 11.46 -15.88
CA GLY A 111 -0.83 10.70 -17.11
C GLY A 111 -0.90 9.18 -16.93
N LYS A 112 -1.06 8.67 -15.71
CA LYS A 112 -1.07 7.24 -15.36
C LYS A 112 0.19 6.48 -15.78
N LYS A 113 1.30 7.21 -15.95
CA LYS A 113 2.57 6.60 -16.32
C LYS A 113 3.18 5.90 -15.12
N ILE A 114 3.40 4.59 -15.24
CA ILE A 114 4.11 3.79 -14.25
C ILE A 114 5.61 3.93 -14.49
N SER A 115 6.36 4.12 -13.43
CA SER A 115 7.82 4.14 -13.43
C SER A 115 8.37 3.50 -12.17
N THR A 116 9.58 2.98 -12.24
CA THR A 116 10.31 2.46 -11.09
C THR A 116 10.85 3.60 -10.24
N LEU A 117 10.74 3.49 -8.91
CA LEU A 117 11.45 4.37 -7.99
C LEU A 117 12.91 3.89 -7.87
N GLY A 118 13.86 4.75 -8.20
CA GLY A 118 15.29 4.41 -8.17
C GLY A 118 15.71 3.38 -9.21
N SER A 119 16.59 2.45 -8.83
CA SER A 119 17.17 1.43 -9.72
C SER A 119 16.21 0.28 -10.04
N GLY A 120 15.19 0.05 -9.21
CA GLY A 120 14.28 -1.10 -9.31
C GLY A 120 14.89 -2.41 -8.80
N GLU A 121 15.91 -2.34 -7.97
CA GLU A 121 16.41 -3.53 -7.28
C GLU A 121 15.31 -4.13 -6.41
N PRO A 122 15.10 -5.45 -6.48
CA PRO A 122 14.08 -6.12 -5.67
C PRO A 122 14.31 -5.94 -4.17
N VAL A 123 13.25 -5.65 -3.43
CA VAL A 123 13.29 -5.47 -1.98
C VAL A 123 12.61 -6.62 -1.25
N GLY A 124 11.34 -6.92 -1.56
CA GLY A 124 10.56 -7.93 -0.88
C GLY A 124 9.16 -8.12 -1.46
N ASN A 125 8.33 -8.89 -0.75
CA ASN A 125 6.89 -8.96 -1.00
C ASN A 125 6.24 -7.83 -0.19
N LEU A 126 6.20 -6.65 -0.82
CA LEU A 126 5.88 -5.40 -0.13
C LEU A 126 4.39 -5.33 0.23
N ASP A 127 4.10 -4.86 1.45
CA ASP A 127 2.75 -4.74 1.98
C ASP A 127 2.45 -3.28 2.34
N GLY A 128 2.68 -2.83 3.56
CA GLY A 128 2.41 -1.45 3.98
C GLY A 128 3.39 -0.43 3.41
N LEU A 129 2.91 0.80 3.20
CA LEU A 129 3.69 1.91 2.64
C LEU A 129 3.26 3.25 3.27
N GLU A 130 4.09 3.82 4.13
CA GLU A 130 3.81 5.09 4.79
C GLU A 130 4.99 6.07 4.74
N PRO A 131 4.77 7.38 4.58
CA PRO A 131 5.85 8.36 4.57
C PRO A 131 6.53 8.45 5.94
N ASP A 132 7.87 8.58 5.94
CA ASP A 132 8.67 8.78 7.15
C ASP A 132 8.69 10.25 7.65
N GLY A 133 8.05 11.15 6.90
CA GLY A 133 8.04 12.60 7.16
C GLY A 133 9.32 13.34 6.75
N ASN A 134 10.34 12.66 6.23
CA ASN A 134 11.63 13.25 5.83
C ASN A 134 12.00 12.97 4.37
N GLY A 135 11.03 12.57 3.54
CA GLY A 135 11.23 12.31 2.11
C GLY A 135 11.68 10.89 1.79
N ALA A 136 11.47 9.96 2.71
CA ALA A 136 11.58 8.52 2.51
C ALA A 136 10.28 7.84 3.00
N TRP A 137 10.20 6.54 2.86
CA TRP A 137 9.01 5.74 3.21
C TRP A 137 9.39 4.55 4.06
N PHE A 138 8.55 4.24 5.05
CA PHE A 138 8.55 2.95 5.74
C PHE A 138 7.75 1.95 4.92
N VAL A 139 8.29 0.76 4.75
CA VAL A 139 7.69 -0.30 3.92
C VAL A 139 7.86 -1.63 4.64
N THR A 140 6.80 -2.43 4.71
CA THR A 140 6.87 -3.79 5.25
C THR A 140 7.05 -4.81 4.13
N ASP A 141 7.78 -5.90 4.43
CA ASP A 141 7.81 -7.14 3.64
C ASP A 141 7.04 -8.21 4.42
N TRP A 142 5.88 -8.59 3.92
CA TRP A 142 5.01 -9.53 4.62
C TRP A 142 5.60 -10.94 4.70
N MET A 143 6.21 -11.41 3.60
CA MET A 143 6.70 -12.80 3.49
C MET A 143 7.98 -13.02 4.28
N ALA A 144 8.96 -12.15 4.17
CA ALA A 144 10.22 -12.26 4.90
C ALA A 144 10.11 -11.73 6.34
N GLY A 145 9.18 -10.81 6.61
CA GLY A 145 9.03 -10.19 7.93
C GLY A 145 9.98 -9.02 8.14
N GLY A 146 10.08 -8.11 7.19
CA GLY A 146 10.96 -6.94 7.26
C GLY A 146 10.23 -5.62 7.44
N LEU A 147 10.84 -4.67 8.16
CA LEU A 147 10.54 -3.24 8.08
C LEU A 147 11.72 -2.53 7.42
N PHE A 148 11.46 -1.92 6.29
CA PHE A 148 12.43 -1.16 5.52
C PHE A 148 12.16 0.34 5.60
N ARG A 149 13.20 1.13 5.40
CA ARG A 149 13.14 2.53 5.01
C ARG A 149 13.66 2.66 3.59
N ILE A 150 12.84 3.19 2.68
CA ILE A 150 13.22 3.35 1.28
C ILE A 150 13.32 4.84 0.98
N SER A 151 14.47 5.28 0.49
CA SER A 151 14.74 6.67 0.13
C SER A 151 14.04 7.08 -1.18
N SER A 152 13.97 8.38 -1.46
CA SER A 152 13.49 8.91 -2.74
C SER A 152 14.36 8.47 -3.95
N ALA A 153 15.59 8.01 -3.71
CA ALA A 153 16.44 7.41 -4.72
C ALA A 153 16.18 5.90 -4.92
N GLY A 154 15.29 5.30 -4.12
CA GLY A 154 14.96 3.88 -4.17
C GLY A 154 15.90 2.97 -3.37
N ASP A 155 16.83 3.56 -2.59
CA ASP A 155 17.73 2.78 -1.74
C ASP A 155 16.96 2.25 -0.54
N ALA A 156 16.97 0.92 -0.34
CA ALA A 156 16.28 0.23 0.74
C ALA A 156 17.24 -0.12 1.88
N GLU A 157 16.89 0.30 3.10
CA GLU A 157 17.57 -0.02 4.34
C GLU A 157 16.66 -0.89 5.21
N LEU A 158 17.10 -2.10 5.58
CA LEU A 158 16.37 -2.94 6.54
C LEU A 158 16.56 -2.34 7.95
N LEU A 159 15.48 -1.85 8.54
CA LEU A 159 15.48 -1.30 9.90
C LEU A 159 15.29 -2.37 10.97
N LEU A 160 14.43 -3.35 10.68
CA LEU A 160 14.11 -4.41 11.62
C LEU A 160 13.74 -5.69 10.87
N ASP A 161 14.33 -6.80 11.31
CA ASP A 161 13.98 -8.16 10.93
C ASP A 161 12.92 -8.68 11.91
N MET A 162 11.77 -9.12 11.40
CA MET A 162 10.59 -9.53 12.15
C MET A 162 10.13 -10.92 11.67
N ASN A 163 9.06 -11.44 12.27
CA ASN A 163 8.43 -12.64 11.77
C ASN A 163 7.62 -12.37 10.50
N GLN A 164 7.36 -13.39 9.70
CA GLN A 164 6.39 -13.35 8.61
C GLN A 164 5.04 -12.79 9.08
N GLY A 165 4.37 -12.02 8.23
CA GLY A 165 3.07 -11.43 8.52
C GLY A 165 3.16 -10.00 9.06
N SER A 166 4.30 -9.30 8.86
CA SER A 166 4.38 -7.85 9.01
C SER A 166 3.57 -7.19 7.91
N ALA A 167 2.32 -6.87 8.24
CA ALA A 167 1.31 -6.37 7.31
C ALA A 167 1.39 -4.84 7.15
N ASP A 168 0.32 -4.24 6.70
CA ASP A 168 0.23 -2.80 6.56
C ASP A 168 0.65 -2.06 7.84
N LEU A 169 1.16 -0.87 7.71
CA LEU A 169 1.74 -0.12 8.83
C LEU A 169 1.09 1.25 8.97
N GLY A 170 1.19 1.82 10.16
CA GLY A 170 0.79 3.21 10.39
C GLY A 170 1.89 3.99 11.10
N VAL A 171 2.00 5.28 10.80
CA VAL A 171 2.94 6.19 11.45
C VAL A 171 2.18 7.18 12.33
N ILE A 172 2.54 7.24 13.61
CA ILE A 172 1.98 8.26 14.51
C ILE A 172 2.65 9.59 14.21
N GLY A 173 1.87 10.53 13.67
CA GLY A 173 2.35 11.86 13.27
C GLY A 173 2.99 12.64 14.43
N GLY A 174 4.16 13.23 14.19
CA GLY A 174 4.93 13.99 15.17
C GLY A 174 5.74 13.16 16.15
N GLU A 175 5.59 11.85 16.13
CA GLU A 175 6.38 10.88 16.88
C GLU A 175 7.05 9.94 15.88
N SER A 176 8.32 9.61 16.10
CA SER A 176 9.01 8.61 15.28
C SER A 176 8.56 7.20 15.66
N THR A 177 7.23 6.98 15.65
CA THR A 177 6.62 5.73 16.07
C THR A 177 5.89 5.08 14.91
N VAL A 178 6.33 3.89 14.54
CA VAL A 178 5.71 3.04 13.52
C VAL A 178 4.95 1.93 14.20
N LEU A 179 3.69 1.75 13.80
CA LEU A 179 2.83 0.64 14.24
C LEU A 179 2.80 -0.43 13.15
N VAL A 180 3.13 -1.66 13.49
CA VAL A 180 3.10 -2.79 12.55
C VAL A 180 2.21 -3.90 13.08
N PRO A 181 1.10 -4.21 12.39
CA PRO A 181 0.31 -5.39 12.67
C PRO A 181 1.09 -6.65 12.26
N MET A 182 1.27 -7.55 13.21
CA MET A 182 1.88 -8.86 12.99
C MET A 182 0.79 -9.91 12.86
N MET A 183 0.30 -10.11 11.63
CA MET A 183 -0.90 -10.93 11.37
C MET A 183 -0.75 -12.36 11.88
N MET A 184 0.41 -12.98 11.68
CA MET A 184 0.66 -14.37 12.10
C MET A 184 0.88 -14.50 13.61
N ASP A 185 1.21 -13.40 14.30
CA ASP A 185 1.49 -13.37 15.73
C ASP A 185 0.29 -12.86 16.57
N ASN A 186 -0.80 -12.44 15.92
CA ASN A 186 -2.00 -11.84 16.56
C ASN A 186 -1.67 -10.67 17.49
N LYS A 187 -0.77 -9.78 17.07
CA LYS A 187 -0.34 -8.60 17.84
C LYS A 187 -0.08 -7.40 16.95
N VAL A 188 -0.06 -6.23 17.53
CA VAL A 188 0.48 -5.00 16.93
C VAL A 188 1.71 -4.62 17.73
N ILE A 189 2.80 -4.32 17.05
CA ILE A 189 4.03 -3.78 17.67
C ILE A 189 4.13 -2.29 17.39
N ALA A 190 4.68 -1.56 18.36
CA ALA A 190 5.01 -0.14 18.23
C ALA A 190 6.54 0.02 18.31
N LEU A 191 7.11 0.64 17.29
CA LEU A 191 8.55 0.80 17.12
C LEU A 191 8.90 2.28 17.14
N SER A 192 9.87 2.69 17.95
CA SER A 192 10.46 4.02 17.86
C SER A 192 11.60 3.98 16.84
N VAL A 193 11.44 4.70 15.75
CA VAL A 193 12.45 4.83 14.69
C VAL A 193 13.10 6.21 14.83
N LYS A 194 14.42 6.24 14.95
CA LYS A 194 15.20 7.48 15.13
C LYS A 194 15.84 7.91 13.81
#